data_0af9e12943768682c33dba4d8d228769
#
_entry.id   0af9e12943768682c33dba4d8d228769
#
_cell.length_a   1.000
_cell.length_b   1.000
_cell.length_c   1.000
_cell.angle_alpha   90.00
_cell.angle_beta   90.00
_cell.angle_gamma   90.00
#
_symmetry.space_group_name_H-M   'P 1'
#
loop_
_entity.id
_entity.type
_entity.pdbx_description
1 polymer ?
#
loop_
_entity_poly.entity_id
_entity_poly.type
_entity_poly.pdbx_seq_one_letter_code
_entity_poly.pdbx_strand_id
1 'polypeptide(L)'
;MAALVSLLRASGPRLSLPAPRLRRLQSTRPPPYVINGQSFPRDTHSNTPPSILAKTSRGLHLLPAHPLSILRQIIERHFAGYTPLAPASPAVSVWQNFDELGFPPDHPGRSPSDSYYLNAHHMLRTHTSAHEVESYRRGLDTWLLSADVYRRDEIDASHYPVFHQMEGTHVWPRSELHTLPARNAQLEASLAACPILIEDTTRISPSNPYQPAHDPVHAAEITKHLKHSLNGLIFRLFGHVAAQRHEPLRVRWIEAYFPFTTPSYEVEVWWQGEWLELLGCGVVMQKTLDEAGVPDKAGWAFGLGLERLAMVLFSIPDIRLFWTTDHRFHSQFSHGQITTFKPYSRYPECYKDMSFWLPVGSLGSLGSLGSLGAGAEGGDAAAGVSAAGGKGRVFHENDYFEIVREVAGDLVETVSLIDEFTHPKTNRQSRCYRLNYRHMDRSLSNEEVNALQEEVQKRVVQEMGVEMR
;
A
#
# COMPACT_ATOMS: atom_id res chain seq x y z
N MET A 1 -42.75 73.08 -55.48
CA MET A 1 -42.16 74.36 -55.02
C MET A 1 -41.32 74.12 -53.83
N ALA A 2 -40.08 74.54 -53.94
CA ALA A 2 -39.12 74.94 -52.94
C ALA A 2 -38.62 73.85 -51.97
N ALA A 3 -37.45 73.67 -51.78
CA ALA A 3 -36.11 74.26 -52.00
C ALA A 3 -35.20 73.62 -50.93
N LEU A 4 -34.11 73.15 -51.39
CA LEU A 4 -32.89 72.76 -50.63
C LEU A 4 -32.58 73.59 -49.40
N VAL A 5 -32.04 72.93 -48.34
CA VAL A 5 -30.84 73.34 -47.64
C VAL A 5 -30.01 72.15 -47.17
N SER A 6 -28.82 72.05 -47.70
CA SER A 6 -27.75 71.15 -47.39
C SER A 6 -27.01 71.69 -46.16
N LEU A 7 -26.71 70.80 -45.19
CA LEU A 7 -25.76 71.12 -44.14
C LEU A 7 -24.78 69.91 -43.98
N LEU A 8 -23.57 70.16 -44.42
CA LEU A 8 -22.37 69.30 -44.22
C LEU A 8 -22.12 69.11 -42.73
N ARG A 9 -22.10 67.87 -42.29
CA ARG A 9 -21.49 67.53 -41.00
C ARG A 9 -20.16 66.84 -41.28
N ALA A 10 -19.11 67.49 -40.88
CA ALA A 10 -17.76 66.96 -40.85
C ALA A 10 -17.65 65.79 -39.86
N SER A 11 -17.30 64.61 -40.34
CA SER A 11 -16.97 63.45 -39.52
C SER A 11 -15.50 63.47 -39.15
N GLY A 12 -15.22 63.88 -37.90
CA GLY A 12 -13.88 63.66 -37.28
C GLY A 12 -13.64 62.23 -36.90
N PRO A 13 -12.38 61.72 -36.95
CA PRO A 13 -12.05 60.32 -36.63
C PRO A 13 -12.26 60.08 -35.12
N ARG A 14 -13.14 59.14 -34.78
CA ARG A 14 -13.27 58.65 -33.42
C ARG A 14 -12.04 57.75 -33.12
N LEU A 15 -11.14 58.24 -32.27
CA LEU A 15 -10.13 57.46 -31.59
C LEU A 15 -10.80 56.44 -30.67
N SER A 16 -10.88 55.19 -31.09
CA SER A 16 -11.28 54.08 -30.21
C SER A 16 -10.10 53.72 -29.30
N LEU A 17 -10.19 54.04 -28.04
CA LEU A 17 -9.28 53.55 -27.02
C LEU A 17 -9.50 52.01 -26.90
N PRO A 18 -8.42 51.20 -26.92
CA PRO A 18 -8.58 49.77 -26.70
C PRO A 18 -9.08 49.53 -25.28
N ALA A 19 -10.15 48.74 -25.15
CA ALA A 19 -10.65 48.29 -23.86
C ALA A 19 -9.53 47.56 -23.08
N PRO A 20 -9.40 47.81 -21.76
CA PRO A 20 -8.41 47.12 -20.97
C PRO A 20 -8.68 45.62 -21.03
N ARG A 21 -7.74 44.84 -21.59
CA ARG A 21 -7.75 43.39 -21.50
C ARG A 21 -7.64 43.04 -20.01
N LEU A 22 -8.74 42.64 -19.39
CA LEU A 22 -8.75 41.99 -18.12
C LEU A 22 -7.84 40.77 -18.24
N ARG A 23 -6.58 40.87 -17.77
CA ARG A 23 -5.74 39.71 -17.50
C ARG A 23 -6.53 38.88 -16.49
N ARG A 24 -7.06 37.73 -16.93
CA ARG A 24 -7.47 36.68 -16.00
C ARG A 24 -6.28 36.46 -15.09
N LEU A 25 -6.39 36.81 -13.83
CA LEU A 25 -5.49 36.38 -12.78
C LEU A 25 -5.53 34.83 -12.84
N GLN A 26 -4.53 34.24 -13.46
CA GLN A 26 -4.36 32.80 -13.37
C GLN A 26 -4.21 32.50 -11.88
N SER A 27 -5.10 31.70 -11.35
CA SER A 27 -5.00 31.18 -9.98
C SER A 27 -3.58 30.65 -9.79
N THR A 28 -2.86 31.18 -8.80
CA THR A 28 -1.52 30.74 -8.43
C THR A 28 -1.54 29.38 -7.74
N ARG A 29 -2.74 28.80 -7.51
CA ARG A 29 -2.90 27.47 -6.93
C ARG A 29 -2.67 26.40 -8.00
N PRO A 30 -1.91 25.34 -7.68
CA PRO A 30 -1.75 24.22 -8.59
C PRO A 30 -3.12 23.60 -8.91
N PRO A 31 -3.31 23.02 -10.11
CA PRO A 31 -4.55 22.38 -10.47
C PRO A 31 -4.89 21.26 -9.47
N PRO A 32 -6.18 21.00 -9.21
CA PRO A 32 -6.60 19.94 -8.31
C PRO A 32 -6.22 18.57 -8.88
N TYR A 33 -6.08 17.58 -8.00
CA TYR A 33 -6.06 16.20 -8.42
C TYR A 33 -7.46 15.77 -8.88
N VAL A 34 -7.53 14.94 -9.91
CA VAL A 34 -8.79 14.36 -10.39
C VAL A 34 -8.66 12.84 -10.40
N ILE A 35 -9.49 12.16 -9.61
CA ILE A 35 -9.50 10.70 -9.49
C ILE A 35 -10.93 10.22 -9.69
N ASN A 36 -11.17 9.38 -10.68
CA ASN A 36 -12.50 8.86 -11.03
C ASN A 36 -13.57 9.95 -11.18
N GLY A 37 -13.20 11.11 -11.76
CA GLY A 37 -14.08 12.26 -11.95
C GLY A 37 -14.30 13.14 -10.71
N GLN A 38 -13.81 12.76 -9.56
CA GLN A 38 -13.85 13.55 -8.34
C GLN A 38 -12.63 14.48 -8.26
N SER A 39 -12.84 15.74 -7.90
CA SER A 39 -11.80 16.77 -7.80
C SER A 39 -11.37 16.99 -6.36
N PHE A 40 -10.06 16.94 -6.11
CA PHE A 40 -9.43 17.16 -4.80
C PHE A 40 -8.53 18.39 -4.87
N PRO A 41 -8.93 19.52 -4.28
CA PRO A 41 -8.11 20.74 -4.22
C PRO A 41 -6.78 20.44 -3.53
N ARG A 42 -5.69 20.96 -4.11
CA ARG A 42 -4.35 20.82 -3.55
C ARG A 42 -4.07 21.87 -2.49
N ASP A 43 -3.32 21.49 -1.47
CA ASP A 43 -2.84 22.34 -0.39
C ASP A 43 -1.38 22.00 -0.01
N THR A 44 -0.91 22.44 1.15
CA THR A 44 0.46 22.21 1.63
C THR A 44 0.75 20.76 2.02
N HIS A 45 -0.28 19.90 2.18
CA HIS A 45 -0.14 18.48 2.48
C HIS A 45 -0.07 17.61 1.22
N SER A 46 -0.41 18.19 0.06
CA SER A 46 -0.46 17.45 -1.21
C SER A 46 0.93 16.98 -1.63
N ASN A 47 1.15 15.67 -1.65
CA ASN A 47 2.44 15.05 -1.98
C ASN A 47 2.33 13.91 -3.02
N THR A 48 1.16 13.71 -3.63
CA THR A 48 0.94 12.62 -4.59
C THR A 48 1.49 13.00 -5.97
N PRO A 49 2.49 12.28 -6.51
CA PRO A 49 3.09 12.59 -7.80
C PRO A 49 2.22 12.09 -8.98
N PRO A 50 2.40 12.67 -10.18
CA PRO A 50 1.67 12.25 -11.38
C PRO A 50 1.85 10.78 -11.75
N SER A 51 3.03 10.21 -11.50
CA SER A 51 3.34 8.78 -11.72
C SER A 51 2.43 7.85 -10.93
N ILE A 52 2.13 8.20 -9.68
CA ILE A 52 1.19 7.45 -8.82
C ILE A 52 -0.25 7.67 -9.27
N LEU A 53 -0.64 8.91 -9.57
CA LEU A 53 -1.99 9.21 -10.08
C LEU A 53 -2.31 8.43 -11.36
N ALA A 54 -1.36 8.25 -12.26
CA ALA A 54 -1.54 7.48 -13.49
C ALA A 54 -1.82 5.98 -13.23
N LYS A 55 -1.55 5.48 -12.03
CA LYS A 55 -1.79 4.08 -11.65
C LYS A 55 -3.17 3.84 -11.03
N THR A 56 -3.86 4.88 -10.57
CA THR A 56 -5.14 4.78 -9.83
C THR A 56 -6.30 4.17 -10.63
N SER A 57 -6.19 4.08 -11.94
CA SER A 57 -7.23 3.52 -12.82
C SER A 57 -6.88 2.14 -13.40
N ARG A 58 -5.75 1.55 -13.02
CA ARG A 58 -5.28 0.31 -13.64
C ARG A 58 -6.07 -0.93 -13.21
N GLY A 59 -6.45 -1.05 -11.93
CA GLY A 59 -7.27 -2.12 -11.40
C GLY A 59 -6.81 -3.54 -11.75
N LEU A 60 -5.51 -3.84 -11.59
CA LEU A 60 -4.87 -5.09 -12.07
C LEU A 60 -5.54 -6.34 -11.49
N HIS A 61 -6.02 -6.28 -10.26
CA HIS A 61 -6.75 -7.36 -9.58
C HIS A 61 -8.12 -7.67 -10.19
N LEU A 62 -8.59 -6.83 -11.10
CA LEU A 62 -9.87 -7.01 -11.82
C LEU A 62 -9.67 -7.42 -13.29
N LEU A 63 -8.45 -7.32 -13.81
CA LEU A 63 -8.18 -7.63 -15.21
C LEU A 63 -8.26 -9.14 -15.49
N PRO A 64 -9.02 -9.58 -16.48
CA PRO A 64 -9.06 -10.99 -16.87
C PRO A 64 -7.65 -11.53 -17.16
N ALA A 65 -7.38 -12.78 -16.76
CA ALA A 65 -6.12 -13.47 -16.97
C ALA A 65 -4.87 -12.78 -16.34
N HIS A 66 -5.06 -11.83 -15.43
CA HIS A 66 -3.97 -11.27 -14.66
C HIS A 66 -3.69 -12.13 -13.41
N PRO A 67 -2.43 -12.40 -13.00
CA PRO A 67 -2.13 -13.22 -11.83
C PRO A 67 -2.87 -12.80 -10.55
N LEU A 68 -2.96 -11.50 -10.29
CA LEU A 68 -3.68 -10.96 -9.13
C LEU A 68 -5.19 -11.25 -9.20
N SER A 69 -5.78 -11.15 -10.39
CA SER A 69 -7.19 -11.48 -10.59
C SER A 69 -7.48 -12.98 -10.43
N ILE A 70 -6.56 -13.82 -10.90
CA ILE A 70 -6.65 -15.28 -10.73
C ILE A 70 -6.61 -15.62 -9.25
N LEU A 71 -5.65 -15.06 -8.51
CA LEU A 71 -5.51 -15.28 -7.07
C LEU A 71 -6.76 -14.79 -6.31
N ARG A 72 -7.22 -13.57 -6.59
CA ARG A 72 -8.46 -13.02 -6.03
C ARG A 72 -9.64 -13.99 -6.22
N GLN A 73 -9.84 -14.49 -7.43
CA GLN A 73 -10.93 -15.42 -7.73
C GLN A 73 -10.79 -16.77 -7.02
N ILE A 74 -9.57 -17.26 -6.77
CA ILE A 74 -9.35 -18.48 -5.99
C ILE A 74 -9.79 -18.26 -4.55
N ILE A 75 -9.45 -17.10 -3.96
CA ILE A 75 -9.83 -16.74 -2.60
C ILE A 75 -11.36 -16.56 -2.50
N GLU A 76 -11.99 -15.86 -3.45
CA GLU A 76 -13.45 -15.69 -3.51
C GLU A 76 -14.19 -17.03 -3.61
N ARG A 77 -13.66 -17.98 -4.38
CA ARG A 77 -14.25 -19.34 -4.46
C ARG A 77 -14.05 -20.15 -3.17
N HIS A 78 -13.00 -19.90 -2.43
CA HIS A 78 -12.81 -20.55 -1.12
C HIS A 78 -13.84 -20.06 -0.10
N PHE A 79 -14.09 -18.76 -0.07
CA PHE A 79 -15.12 -18.13 0.77
C PHE A 79 -16.45 -17.97 0.02
N ALA A 80 -16.92 -19.06 -0.58
CA ALA A 80 -18.21 -19.04 -1.30
C ALA A 80 -19.35 -18.51 -0.42
N GLY A 81 -20.13 -17.56 -0.95
CA GLY A 81 -21.23 -16.91 -0.20
C GLY A 81 -20.84 -15.59 0.47
N TYR A 82 -19.54 -15.21 0.49
CA TYR A 82 -19.15 -13.88 0.91
C TYR A 82 -19.39 -12.87 -0.22
N THR A 83 -19.78 -11.66 0.14
CA THR A 83 -20.01 -10.56 -0.82
C THR A 83 -18.69 -10.01 -1.34
N PRO A 84 -18.37 -10.12 -2.64
CA PRO A 84 -17.17 -9.55 -3.19
C PRO A 84 -17.32 -8.02 -3.35
N LEU A 85 -16.35 -7.27 -2.86
CA LEU A 85 -16.28 -5.81 -2.94
C LEU A 85 -15.01 -5.38 -3.66
N ALA A 86 -15.13 -4.37 -4.52
CA ALA A 86 -13.99 -3.74 -5.20
C ALA A 86 -14.25 -2.22 -5.32
N PRO A 87 -13.86 -1.42 -4.31
CA PRO A 87 -14.06 0.03 -4.32
C PRO A 87 -13.36 0.69 -5.52
N ALA A 88 -14.13 1.38 -6.35
CA ALA A 88 -13.63 1.97 -7.59
C ALA A 88 -12.67 3.16 -7.34
N SER A 89 -12.91 3.96 -6.28
CA SER A 89 -12.04 5.08 -5.94
C SER A 89 -10.99 4.68 -4.91
N PRO A 90 -9.70 4.94 -5.15
CA PRO A 90 -8.67 4.77 -4.15
C PRO A 90 -8.57 5.95 -3.17
N ALA A 91 -9.26 7.06 -3.45
CA ALA A 91 -9.27 8.24 -2.57
C ALA A 91 -10.21 8.01 -1.40
N VAL A 92 -9.68 8.15 -0.20
CA VAL A 92 -10.40 8.04 1.08
C VAL A 92 -10.12 9.28 1.94
N SER A 93 -10.94 9.53 2.95
CA SER A 93 -10.60 10.53 3.94
C SER A 93 -9.48 10.03 4.86
N VAL A 94 -8.69 10.96 5.41
CA VAL A 94 -7.69 10.66 6.44
C VAL A 94 -8.35 9.98 7.63
N TRP A 95 -9.57 10.41 7.98
CA TRP A 95 -10.40 9.81 9.02
C TRP A 95 -10.65 8.31 8.77
N GLN A 96 -11.17 7.94 7.58
CA GLN A 96 -11.43 6.55 7.21
C GLN A 96 -10.15 5.69 7.21
N ASN A 97 -9.03 6.28 6.78
CA ASN A 97 -7.79 5.52 6.67
C ASN A 97 -7.13 5.27 8.03
N PHE A 98 -7.36 6.14 9.03
CA PHE A 98 -6.63 6.10 10.29
C PHE A 98 -7.53 6.25 11.54
N ASP A 99 -8.26 7.36 11.66
CA ASP A 99 -8.91 7.72 12.93
C ASP A 99 -10.06 6.78 13.28
N GLU A 100 -10.88 6.44 12.29
CA GLU A 100 -12.01 5.51 12.42
C GLU A 100 -11.58 4.10 12.82
N LEU A 101 -10.34 3.72 12.47
CA LEU A 101 -9.73 2.44 12.79
C LEU A 101 -8.89 2.45 14.07
N GLY A 102 -8.81 3.59 14.76
CA GLY A 102 -8.10 3.70 16.02
C GLY A 102 -6.58 3.81 15.91
N PHE A 103 -6.04 4.16 14.74
CA PHE A 103 -4.60 4.45 14.62
C PHE A 103 -4.22 5.65 15.48
N PRO A 104 -3.18 5.57 16.30
CA PRO A 104 -2.73 6.70 17.12
C PRO A 104 -2.27 7.87 16.23
N PRO A 105 -2.35 9.13 16.76
CA PRO A 105 -1.98 10.32 15.99
C PRO A 105 -0.52 10.35 15.51
N ASP A 106 0.37 9.71 16.25
CA ASP A 106 1.81 9.62 16.02
C ASP A 106 2.23 8.34 15.26
N HIS A 107 1.27 7.56 14.76
CA HIS A 107 1.57 6.34 14.00
C HIS A 107 2.42 6.67 12.76
N PRO A 108 3.55 5.96 12.53
CA PRO A 108 4.47 6.23 11.40
C PRO A 108 3.77 6.30 10.03
N GLY A 109 2.82 5.41 9.77
CA GLY A 109 2.06 5.40 8.52
C GLY A 109 1.27 6.68 8.22
N ARG A 110 1.09 7.59 9.21
CA ARG A 110 0.50 8.91 8.97
C ARG A 110 1.50 9.92 8.41
N SER A 111 2.79 9.59 8.42
CA SER A 111 3.83 10.49 7.92
C SER A 111 3.63 10.75 6.41
N PRO A 112 3.82 11.99 5.95
CA PRO A 112 3.91 12.28 4.52
C PRO A 112 5.03 11.54 3.81
N SER A 113 6.04 11.03 4.53
CA SER A 113 7.10 10.18 3.99
C SER A 113 6.63 8.76 3.66
N ASP A 114 5.51 8.30 4.26
CA ASP A 114 5.02 6.93 4.10
C ASP A 114 3.71 6.85 3.31
N SER A 115 2.96 7.97 3.27
CA SER A 115 1.61 8.05 2.69
C SER A 115 1.47 9.10 1.61
N TYR A 116 0.60 8.84 0.62
CA TYR A 116 0.26 9.78 -0.46
C TYR A 116 -0.99 10.58 -0.11
N TYR A 117 -0.81 11.86 0.23
CA TYR A 117 -1.89 12.80 0.54
C TYR A 117 -2.33 13.55 -0.71
N LEU A 118 -3.64 13.65 -0.90
CA LEU A 118 -4.26 14.52 -1.91
C LEU A 118 -4.42 15.96 -1.37
N ASN A 119 -4.74 16.07 -0.09
CA ASN A 119 -4.79 17.29 0.71
C ASN A 119 -4.86 16.95 2.21
N ALA A 120 -5.04 17.93 3.09
CA ALA A 120 -5.13 17.71 4.54
C ALA A 120 -6.25 16.75 4.98
N HIS A 121 -7.27 16.54 4.14
CA HIS A 121 -8.46 15.73 4.50
C HIS A 121 -8.58 14.42 3.72
N HIS A 122 -7.89 14.28 2.59
CA HIS A 122 -7.98 13.11 1.72
C HIS A 122 -6.60 12.59 1.33
N MET A 123 -6.53 11.28 1.15
CA MET A 123 -5.32 10.58 0.76
C MET A 123 -5.65 9.38 -0.14
N LEU A 124 -4.65 8.77 -0.75
CA LEU A 124 -4.80 7.45 -1.32
C LEU A 124 -4.73 6.42 -0.20
N ARG A 125 -5.68 5.46 -0.18
CA ARG A 125 -5.75 4.44 0.90
C ARG A 125 -4.45 3.66 1.02
N THR A 126 -4.00 3.45 2.26
CA THR A 126 -2.78 2.70 2.55
C THR A 126 -3.05 1.22 2.86
N HIS A 127 -4.32 0.87 3.06
CA HIS A 127 -4.81 -0.49 3.31
C HIS A 127 -6.31 -0.58 2.99
N THR A 128 -6.79 -1.80 2.84
CA THR A 128 -8.20 -2.08 2.51
C THR A 128 -9.16 -1.82 3.65
N SER A 129 -8.69 -1.89 4.91
CA SER A 129 -9.49 -1.66 6.12
C SER A 129 -10.08 -0.25 6.22
N ALA A 130 -9.60 0.71 5.39
CA ALA A 130 -10.24 2.01 5.22
C ALA A 130 -11.72 1.93 4.77
N HIS A 131 -12.19 0.78 4.31
CA HIS A 131 -13.56 0.51 3.88
C HIS A 131 -14.34 -0.40 4.85
N GLU A 132 -13.72 -0.81 5.95
CA GLU A 132 -14.27 -1.80 6.88
C GLU A 132 -15.53 -1.28 7.56
N VAL A 133 -15.46 -0.12 8.21
CA VAL A 133 -16.57 0.50 8.92
C VAL A 133 -17.76 0.77 7.99
N GLU A 134 -17.48 1.30 6.77
CA GLU A 134 -18.52 1.51 5.75
C GLU A 134 -19.21 0.21 5.36
N SER A 135 -18.45 -0.87 5.21
CA SER A 135 -19.01 -2.19 4.83
C SER A 135 -19.93 -2.73 5.91
N TYR A 136 -19.56 -2.65 7.18
CA TYR A 136 -20.44 -3.03 8.29
C TYR A 136 -21.68 -2.13 8.39
N ARG A 137 -21.52 -0.80 8.19
CA ARG A 137 -22.65 0.16 8.19
C ARG A 137 -23.66 -0.13 7.10
N ARG A 138 -23.25 -0.73 6.00
CA ARG A 138 -24.12 -1.22 4.92
C ARG A 138 -24.82 -2.55 5.25
N GLY A 139 -24.59 -3.10 6.42
CA GLY A 139 -25.21 -4.36 6.88
C GLY A 139 -24.55 -5.61 6.31
N LEU A 140 -23.31 -5.53 5.84
CA LEU A 140 -22.57 -6.67 5.32
C LEU A 140 -21.88 -7.41 6.47
N ASP A 141 -22.24 -8.65 6.68
CA ASP A 141 -21.71 -9.50 7.76
C ASP A 141 -20.56 -10.39 7.28
N THR A 142 -20.57 -10.75 6.01
CA THR A 142 -19.55 -11.58 5.35
C THR A 142 -19.18 -10.95 4.01
N TRP A 143 -17.94 -10.50 3.88
CA TRP A 143 -17.47 -9.89 2.64
C TRP A 143 -15.98 -10.13 2.40
N LEU A 144 -15.59 -10.01 1.13
CA LEU A 144 -14.20 -9.98 0.67
C LEU A 144 -14.00 -8.70 -0.13
N LEU A 145 -13.09 -7.86 0.30
CA LEU A 145 -12.77 -6.61 -0.37
C LEU A 145 -11.38 -6.69 -0.99
N SER A 146 -11.27 -6.45 -2.28
CA SER A 146 -9.99 -6.35 -2.98
C SER A 146 -9.80 -4.97 -3.57
N ALA A 147 -8.64 -4.38 -3.36
CA ALA A 147 -8.34 -3.03 -3.84
C ALA A 147 -6.84 -2.77 -3.97
N ASP A 148 -6.51 -1.79 -4.81
CA ASP A 148 -5.20 -1.16 -4.87
C ASP A 148 -4.95 -0.31 -3.62
N VAL A 149 -3.75 -0.37 -3.08
CA VAL A 149 -3.29 0.41 -1.92
C VAL A 149 -1.98 1.11 -2.24
N TYR A 150 -1.68 2.19 -1.52
CA TYR A 150 -0.65 3.15 -1.89
C TYR A 150 0.22 3.48 -0.69
N ARG A 151 1.51 3.15 -0.78
CA ARG A 151 2.51 3.46 0.26
C ARG A 151 3.78 3.96 -0.40
N ARG A 152 4.44 4.92 0.22
CA ARG A 152 5.80 5.28 -0.16
C ARG A 152 6.72 4.23 0.45
N ASP A 153 7.51 3.59 -0.36
CA ASP A 153 8.24 2.39 0.02
C ASP A 153 9.61 2.34 -0.66
N GLU A 154 10.41 1.38 -0.29
CA GLU A 154 11.71 1.06 -0.89
C GLU A 154 11.57 0.72 -2.39
N ILE A 155 12.71 0.69 -3.08
CA ILE A 155 12.78 0.28 -4.49
C ILE A 155 13.60 -1.01 -4.56
N ASP A 156 12.89 -2.13 -4.68
CA ASP A 156 13.48 -3.44 -4.90
C ASP A 156 12.54 -4.36 -5.70
N ALA A 157 12.91 -5.64 -5.81
CA ALA A 157 12.12 -6.61 -6.57
C ALA A 157 10.77 -6.97 -5.91
N SER A 158 10.58 -6.67 -4.62
CA SER A 158 9.42 -7.07 -3.82
C SER A 158 8.54 -5.91 -3.36
N HIS A 159 9.03 -4.67 -3.41
CA HIS A 159 8.33 -3.47 -2.99
C HIS A 159 7.97 -2.58 -4.18
N TYR A 160 6.74 -2.09 -4.17
CA TYR A 160 6.21 -1.19 -5.19
C TYR A 160 5.20 -0.23 -4.56
N PRO A 161 5.18 1.05 -4.93
CA PRO A 161 4.37 2.06 -4.24
C PRO A 161 2.86 1.86 -4.40
N VAL A 162 2.44 1.04 -5.34
CA VAL A 162 1.06 0.66 -5.57
C VAL A 162 0.97 -0.86 -5.67
N PHE A 163 0.29 -1.46 -4.73
CA PHE A 163 0.07 -2.90 -4.71
C PHE A 163 -1.39 -3.20 -4.34
N HIS A 164 -1.78 -4.47 -4.28
CA HIS A 164 -3.16 -4.84 -4.06
C HIS A 164 -3.28 -5.66 -2.78
N GLN A 165 -4.29 -5.33 -1.99
CA GLN A 165 -4.66 -6.12 -0.83
C GLN A 165 -6.03 -6.76 -1.03
N MET A 166 -6.22 -7.88 -0.37
CA MET A 166 -7.53 -8.49 -0.19
C MET A 166 -7.78 -8.66 1.30
N GLU A 167 -8.94 -8.19 1.74
CA GLU A 167 -9.41 -8.28 3.10
C GLU A 167 -10.68 -9.11 3.15
N GLY A 168 -10.87 -9.87 4.21
CA GLY A 168 -12.10 -10.61 4.42
C GLY A 168 -12.53 -10.55 5.87
N THR A 169 -13.84 -10.55 6.07
CA THR A 169 -14.44 -10.52 7.41
C THR A 169 -15.61 -11.47 7.53
N HIS A 170 -15.84 -11.90 8.75
CA HIS A 170 -17.07 -12.57 9.15
C HIS A 170 -17.46 -12.09 10.54
N VAL A 171 -18.56 -11.39 10.64
CA VAL A 171 -19.16 -10.99 11.91
C VAL A 171 -20.53 -11.66 12.09
N TRP A 172 -20.87 -11.96 13.34
CA TRP A 172 -22.15 -12.59 13.71
C TRP A 172 -22.88 -11.72 14.72
N PRO A 173 -24.21 -11.74 14.73
CA PRO A 173 -24.97 -11.29 15.89
C PRO A 173 -24.49 -12.06 17.13
N ARG A 174 -24.30 -11.39 18.26
CA ARG A 174 -23.86 -12.05 19.51
C ARG A 174 -24.76 -13.19 19.93
N SER A 175 -26.05 -13.11 19.61
CA SER A 175 -27.02 -14.18 19.85
C SER A 175 -26.75 -15.48 19.08
N GLU A 176 -25.95 -15.41 18.00
CA GLU A 176 -25.64 -16.58 17.16
C GLU A 176 -24.25 -17.20 17.49
N LEU A 177 -23.45 -16.58 18.33
CA LEU A 177 -22.08 -17.06 18.66
C LEU A 177 -22.08 -18.45 19.28
N HIS A 178 -23.17 -18.84 19.95
CA HIS A 178 -23.38 -20.19 20.49
C HIS A 178 -23.33 -21.29 19.42
N THR A 179 -23.47 -20.95 18.14
CA THR A 179 -23.42 -21.91 17.02
C THR A 179 -21.98 -22.20 16.55
N LEU A 180 -21.00 -21.36 16.93
CA LEU A 180 -19.63 -21.47 16.48
C LEU A 180 -18.94 -22.79 16.84
N PRO A 181 -19.13 -23.39 18.04
CA PRO A 181 -18.50 -24.68 18.35
C PRO A 181 -18.82 -25.78 17.33
N ALA A 182 -20.08 -25.86 16.87
CA ALA A 182 -20.47 -26.84 15.85
C ALA A 182 -19.86 -26.57 14.47
N ARG A 183 -19.78 -25.28 14.07
CA ARG A 183 -19.13 -24.85 12.83
C ARG A 183 -17.63 -25.13 12.88
N ASN A 184 -17.00 -24.84 14.01
CA ASN A 184 -15.56 -25.09 14.22
C ASN A 184 -15.22 -26.58 14.14
N ALA A 185 -16.06 -27.45 14.70
CA ALA A 185 -15.87 -28.91 14.59
C ALA A 185 -15.91 -29.41 13.14
N GLN A 186 -16.78 -28.81 12.30
CA GLN A 186 -16.85 -29.14 10.86
C GLN A 186 -15.58 -28.70 10.12
N LEU A 187 -15.08 -27.46 10.37
CA LEU A 187 -13.85 -26.97 9.78
C LEU A 187 -12.64 -27.80 10.22
N GLU A 188 -12.57 -28.14 11.50
CA GLU A 188 -11.51 -28.99 12.07
C GLU A 188 -11.49 -30.38 11.43
N ALA A 189 -12.66 -31.02 11.27
CA ALA A 189 -12.77 -32.30 10.58
C ALA A 189 -12.31 -32.22 9.11
N SER A 190 -12.63 -31.12 8.43
CA SER A 190 -12.18 -30.89 7.06
C SER A 190 -10.66 -30.70 6.96
N LEU A 191 -10.06 -30.02 7.92
CA LEU A 191 -8.61 -29.81 7.99
C LEU A 191 -7.85 -31.10 8.36
N ALA A 192 -8.42 -31.94 9.21
CA ALA A 192 -7.80 -33.22 9.60
C ALA A 192 -7.55 -34.17 8.42
N ALA A 193 -8.29 -34.01 7.31
CA ALA A 193 -8.07 -34.76 6.08
C ALA A 193 -6.96 -34.17 5.18
N CYS A 194 -6.43 -33.00 5.53
CA CYS A 194 -5.41 -32.30 4.73
C CYS A 194 -4.01 -32.59 5.25
N PRO A 195 -2.99 -32.78 4.38
CA PRO A 195 -1.59 -32.91 4.77
C PRO A 195 -1.00 -31.51 5.12
N ILE A 196 -1.43 -30.99 6.27
CA ILE A 196 -0.99 -29.70 6.81
C ILE A 196 -0.50 -29.87 8.25
N LEU A 197 0.65 -29.29 8.56
CA LEU A 197 1.20 -29.19 9.92
C LEU A 197 1.05 -27.76 10.41
N ILE A 198 0.30 -27.57 11.48
CA ILE A 198 -0.01 -26.26 12.04
C ILE A 198 0.79 -26.09 13.33
N GLU A 199 1.73 -25.16 13.33
CA GLU A 199 2.51 -24.73 14.48
C GLU A 199 1.82 -23.49 15.08
N ASP A 200 1.07 -23.67 16.17
CA ASP A 200 0.36 -22.61 16.86
C ASP A 200 0.75 -22.58 18.35
N THR A 201 1.62 -21.66 18.69
CA THR A 201 2.05 -21.42 20.09
C THR A 201 1.46 -20.14 20.68
N THR A 202 0.60 -19.46 19.93
CA THR A 202 -0.01 -18.20 20.34
C THR A 202 -0.90 -18.36 21.56
N ARG A 203 -0.91 -17.36 22.44
CA ARG A 203 -1.69 -17.36 23.67
C ARG A 203 -2.30 -16.00 23.92
N ILE A 204 -3.38 -15.98 24.67
CA ILE A 204 -3.90 -14.72 25.20
C ILE A 204 -2.95 -14.23 26.26
N SER A 205 -2.50 -12.99 26.13
CA SER A 205 -1.50 -12.35 26.98
C SER A 205 -1.87 -10.88 27.22
N PRO A 206 -1.22 -10.18 28.14
CA PRO A 206 -1.43 -8.74 28.32
C PRO A 206 -1.13 -7.90 27.07
N SER A 207 -0.23 -8.36 26.20
CA SER A 207 0.08 -7.71 24.91
C SER A 207 -0.90 -8.08 23.78
N ASN A 208 -1.63 -9.20 23.94
CA ASN A 208 -2.60 -9.68 22.95
C ASN A 208 -3.88 -10.23 23.63
N PRO A 209 -4.65 -9.36 24.34
CA PRO A 209 -5.75 -9.78 25.18
C PRO A 209 -7.06 -9.97 24.41
N TYR A 210 -8.01 -10.67 25.04
CA TYR A 210 -9.42 -10.51 24.67
C TYR A 210 -9.90 -9.10 25.03
N GLN A 211 -10.84 -8.59 24.25
CA GLN A 211 -11.44 -7.29 24.50
C GLN A 211 -12.38 -7.35 25.72
N PRO A 212 -12.38 -6.32 26.59
CA PRO A 212 -13.29 -6.29 27.74
C PRO A 212 -14.78 -6.37 27.39
N ALA A 213 -15.14 -5.93 26.18
CA ALA A 213 -16.52 -5.99 25.66
C ALA A 213 -16.95 -7.38 25.18
N HIS A 214 -16.04 -8.34 25.09
CA HIS A 214 -16.31 -9.69 24.59
C HIS A 214 -16.33 -10.72 25.74
N ASP A 215 -17.28 -11.65 25.68
CA ASP A 215 -17.21 -12.85 26.48
C ASP A 215 -16.01 -13.70 26.05
N PRO A 216 -15.12 -14.13 26.98
CA PRO A 216 -13.91 -14.87 26.63
C PRO A 216 -14.16 -16.21 25.90
N VAL A 217 -15.26 -16.90 26.22
CA VAL A 217 -15.61 -18.16 25.56
C VAL A 217 -15.99 -17.89 24.10
N HIS A 218 -16.83 -16.88 23.87
CA HIS A 218 -17.18 -16.48 22.50
C HIS A 218 -15.99 -15.96 21.71
N ALA A 219 -15.11 -15.16 22.32
CA ALA A 219 -13.90 -14.66 21.68
C ALA A 219 -12.95 -15.80 21.29
N ALA A 220 -12.83 -16.84 22.11
CA ALA A 220 -12.04 -18.05 21.81
C ALA A 220 -12.64 -18.80 20.61
N GLU A 221 -13.96 -18.96 20.54
CA GLU A 221 -14.63 -19.62 19.42
C GLU A 221 -14.54 -18.82 18.11
N ILE A 222 -14.62 -17.47 18.17
CA ILE A 222 -14.36 -16.60 17.03
C ILE A 222 -12.92 -16.78 16.53
N THR A 223 -11.94 -16.76 17.44
CA THR A 223 -10.52 -16.98 17.12
C THR A 223 -10.29 -18.36 16.51
N LYS A 224 -10.92 -19.41 17.05
CA LYS A 224 -10.84 -20.77 16.50
C LYS A 224 -11.42 -20.83 15.08
N HIS A 225 -12.57 -20.20 14.84
CA HIS A 225 -13.18 -20.12 13.52
C HIS A 225 -12.28 -19.40 12.50
N LEU A 226 -11.70 -18.26 12.89
CA LEU A 226 -10.72 -17.53 12.09
C LEU A 226 -9.56 -18.45 11.68
N LYS A 227 -8.91 -19.09 12.67
CA LYS A 227 -7.75 -19.94 12.44
C LYS A 227 -8.06 -21.13 11.53
N HIS A 228 -9.17 -21.81 11.74
CA HIS A 228 -9.57 -22.92 10.86
C HIS A 228 -9.90 -22.47 9.44
N SER A 229 -10.61 -21.35 9.28
CA SER A 229 -10.95 -20.80 7.96
C SER A 229 -9.69 -20.42 7.18
N LEU A 230 -8.74 -19.77 7.82
CA LEU A 230 -7.48 -19.34 7.17
C LEU A 230 -6.52 -20.51 6.91
N ASN A 231 -6.43 -21.49 7.79
CA ASN A 231 -5.68 -22.72 7.50
C ASN A 231 -6.23 -23.44 6.26
N GLY A 232 -7.56 -23.47 6.10
CA GLY A 232 -8.21 -23.99 4.90
C GLY A 232 -7.87 -23.20 3.63
N LEU A 233 -7.87 -21.86 3.72
CA LEU A 233 -7.45 -20.99 2.62
C LEU A 233 -5.98 -21.25 2.23
N ILE A 234 -5.08 -21.28 3.21
CA ILE A 234 -3.65 -21.51 2.98
C ILE A 234 -3.43 -22.87 2.33
N PHE A 235 -4.11 -23.90 2.80
CA PHE A 235 -4.05 -25.21 2.18
C PHE A 235 -4.60 -25.19 0.74
N ARG A 236 -5.66 -24.43 0.48
CA ARG A 236 -6.18 -24.26 -0.89
C ARG A 236 -5.18 -23.62 -1.84
N LEU A 237 -4.38 -22.67 -1.35
CA LEU A 237 -3.38 -21.95 -2.14
C LEU A 237 -2.10 -22.75 -2.33
N PHE A 238 -1.58 -23.39 -1.28
CA PHE A 238 -0.25 -23.99 -1.24
C PHE A 238 -0.24 -25.54 -1.22
N GLY A 239 -1.36 -26.17 -0.95
CA GLY A 239 -1.42 -27.64 -0.77
C GLY A 239 -0.98 -28.42 -2.00
N HIS A 240 -1.16 -27.90 -3.22
CA HIS A 240 -0.68 -28.54 -4.45
C HIS A 240 0.85 -28.63 -4.50
N VAL A 241 1.55 -27.64 -3.95
CA VAL A 241 3.03 -27.66 -3.89
C VAL A 241 3.52 -28.66 -2.86
N ALA A 242 2.86 -28.75 -1.70
CA ALA A 242 3.14 -29.76 -0.69
C ALA A 242 2.95 -31.17 -1.27
N ALA A 243 1.88 -31.39 -2.02
CA ALA A 243 1.65 -32.67 -2.70
C ALA A 243 2.75 -33.03 -3.71
N GLN A 244 3.26 -32.05 -4.47
CA GLN A 244 4.38 -32.28 -5.40
C GLN A 244 5.69 -32.63 -4.71
N ARG A 245 5.90 -32.12 -3.49
CA ARG A 245 7.10 -32.39 -2.68
C ARG A 245 6.98 -33.64 -1.82
N HIS A 246 5.81 -34.25 -1.76
CA HIS A 246 5.48 -35.37 -0.87
C HIS A 246 5.73 -35.04 0.62
N GLU A 247 5.58 -33.78 1.00
CA GLU A 247 5.74 -33.28 2.37
C GLU A 247 4.47 -32.54 2.80
N PRO A 248 4.10 -32.56 4.09
CA PRO A 248 2.99 -31.77 4.58
C PRO A 248 3.30 -30.29 4.49
N LEU A 249 2.29 -29.47 4.18
CA LEU A 249 2.37 -28.02 4.24
C LEU A 249 2.59 -27.58 5.69
N ARG A 250 3.63 -26.81 5.97
CA ARG A 250 3.89 -26.25 7.31
C ARG A 250 3.39 -24.82 7.39
N VAL A 251 2.57 -24.57 8.39
CA VAL A 251 1.98 -23.25 8.68
C VAL A 251 2.31 -22.88 10.12
N ARG A 252 2.70 -21.64 10.36
CA ARG A 252 2.98 -21.11 11.70
C ARG A 252 2.10 -19.90 12.00
N TRP A 253 1.56 -19.88 13.22
CA TRP A 253 0.83 -18.76 13.78
C TRP A 253 1.71 -18.02 14.78
N ILE A 254 1.78 -16.69 14.65
CA ILE A 254 2.50 -15.81 15.58
C ILE A 254 1.58 -14.71 16.11
N GLU A 255 1.86 -14.21 17.30
CA GLU A 255 1.16 -13.06 17.85
C GLU A 255 1.58 -11.80 17.11
N ALA A 256 0.62 -10.92 16.84
CA ALA A 256 0.83 -9.65 16.16
C ALA A 256 0.04 -8.54 16.83
N TYR A 257 0.25 -7.32 16.40
CA TYR A 257 -0.49 -6.15 16.86
C TYR A 257 -1.02 -5.34 15.68
N PHE A 258 -2.35 -5.14 15.66
CA PHE A 258 -3.01 -4.23 14.74
C PHE A 258 -3.98 -3.34 15.53
N PRO A 259 -4.08 -2.03 15.23
CA PRO A 259 -4.93 -1.12 16.02
C PRO A 259 -6.43 -1.43 15.93
N PHE A 260 -6.86 -2.19 14.91
CA PHE A 260 -8.26 -2.51 14.59
C PHE A 260 -8.66 -3.97 14.90
N THR A 261 -7.76 -4.79 15.47
CA THR A 261 -8.06 -6.15 15.94
C THR A 261 -7.39 -6.46 17.29
N THR A 262 -8.04 -7.29 18.12
CA THR A 262 -7.42 -7.94 19.29
C THR A 262 -8.29 -9.11 19.78
N PRO A 263 -7.74 -10.32 19.98
CA PRO A 263 -6.36 -10.70 19.71
C PRO A 263 -6.03 -10.66 18.21
N SER A 264 -4.75 -10.41 17.92
CA SER A 264 -4.24 -10.27 16.56
C SER A 264 -3.15 -11.30 16.29
N TYR A 265 -3.05 -11.72 15.03
CA TYR A 265 -2.13 -12.76 14.61
C TYR A 265 -1.59 -12.49 13.21
N GLU A 266 -0.42 -13.01 12.94
CA GLU A 266 0.11 -13.21 11.60
C GLU A 266 0.25 -14.70 11.29
N VAL A 267 0.17 -15.05 10.01
CA VAL A 267 0.28 -16.42 9.54
C VAL A 267 1.40 -16.51 8.53
N GLU A 268 2.26 -17.48 8.76
CA GLU A 268 3.40 -17.77 7.91
C GLU A 268 3.32 -19.18 7.35
N VAL A 269 3.88 -19.37 6.16
CA VAL A 269 4.07 -20.69 5.53
C VAL A 269 5.57 -20.96 5.36
N TRP A 270 5.99 -22.22 5.59
CA TRP A 270 7.35 -22.63 5.29
C TRP A 270 7.54 -22.78 3.78
N TRP A 271 8.34 -21.90 3.20
CA TRP A 271 8.55 -21.80 1.77
C TRP A 271 10.02 -21.67 1.42
N GLN A 272 10.55 -22.56 0.56
CA GLN A 272 11.93 -22.52 0.05
C GLN A 272 13.03 -22.39 1.12
N GLY A 273 12.79 -22.88 2.33
CA GLY A 273 13.80 -22.89 3.39
C GLY A 273 13.64 -21.75 4.44
N GLU A 274 12.61 -20.94 4.33
CA GLU A 274 12.32 -19.84 5.24
C GLU A 274 10.81 -19.71 5.55
N TRP A 275 10.49 -18.95 6.60
CA TRP A 275 9.11 -18.61 6.93
C TRP A 275 8.69 -17.38 6.14
N LEU A 276 7.64 -17.53 5.36
CA LEU A 276 7.04 -16.46 4.56
C LEU A 276 5.74 -16.01 5.22
N GLU A 277 5.69 -14.76 5.65
CA GLU A 277 4.47 -14.10 6.11
C GLU A 277 3.47 -13.97 4.95
N LEU A 278 2.23 -14.41 5.18
CA LEU A 278 1.17 -14.41 4.18
C LEU A 278 0.12 -13.34 4.45
N LEU A 279 -0.30 -13.20 5.72
CA LEU A 279 -1.45 -12.38 6.10
C LEU A 279 -1.43 -12.01 7.58
N GLY A 280 -2.05 -10.87 7.89
CA GLY A 280 -2.41 -10.46 9.24
C GLY A 280 -3.92 -10.67 9.46
N CYS A 281 -4.31 -10.97 10.71
CA CYS A 281 -5.71 -11.21 11.04
C CYS A 281 -5.99 -11.04 12.54
N GLY A 282 -7.26 -11.02 12.92
CA GLY A 282 -7.64 -10.97 14.34
C GLY A 282 -9.13 -10.83 14.56
N VAL A 283 -9.51 -10.73 15.84
CA VAL A 283 -10.88 -10.43 16.23
C VAL A 283 -11.10 -8.92 16.10
N VAL A 284 -12.11 -8.54 15.32
CA VAL A 284 -12.42 -7.13 15.03
C VAL A 284 -12.62 -6.34 16.34
N MET A 285 -12.04 -5.16 16.41
CA MET A 285 -12.24 -4.28 17.56
C MET A 285 -13.71 -3.92 17.72
N GLN A 286 -14.24 -4.07 18.92
CA GLN A 286 -15.64 -3.71 19.21
C GLN A 286 -15.91 -2.24 18.84
N LYS A 287 -14.95 -1.36 19.10
CA LYS A 287 -15.03 0.05 18.70
C LYS A 287 -15.35 0.23 17.22
N THR A 288 -14.74 -0.55 16.34
CA THR A 288 -14.99 -0.50 14.87
C THR A 288 -16.45 -0.86 14.55
N LEU A 289 -17.01 -1.88 15.24
CA LEU A 289 -18.40 -2.28 15.08
C LEU A 289 -19.38 -1.26 15.69
N ASP A 290 -19.00 -0.63 16.80
CA ASP A 290 -19.77 0.45 17.42
C ASP A 290 -19.84 1.68 16.51
N GLU A 291 -18.72 2.10 15.93
CA GLU A 291 -18.64 3.20 14.94
C GLU A 291 -19.46 2.89 13.67
N ALA A 292 -19.55 1.62 13.30
CA ALA A 292 -20.38 1.18 12.19
C ALA A 292 -21.89 1.13 12.54
N GLY A 293 -22.26 1.29 13.82
CA GLY A 293 -23.64 1.20 14.29
C GLY A 293 -24.18 -0.23 14.41
N VAL A 294 -23.28 -1.22 14.61
CA VAL A 294 -23.63 -2.64 14.78
C VAL A 294 -23.02 -3.23 16.08
N PRO A 295 -23.29 -2.63 17.25
CA PRO A 295 -22.64 -2.99 18.50
C PRO A 295 -22.99 -4.38 19.03
N ASP A 296 -24.04 -4.98 18.52
CA ASP A 296 -24.52 -6.32 18.86
C ASP A 296 -23.81 -7.44 18.10
N LYS A 297 -22.82 -7.11 17.25
CA LYS A 297 -22.04 -8.08 16.50
C LYS A 297 -20.64 -8.27 17.07
N ALA A 298 -20.04 -9.42 16.73
CA ALA A 298 -18.63 -9.74 16.97
C ALA A 298 -18.15 -10.71 15.91
N GLY A 299 -16.87 -10.65 15.57
CA GLY A 299 -16.31 -11.49 14.51
C GLY A 299 -14.84 -11.26 14.28
N TRP A 300 -14.36 -11.67 13.12
CA TRP A 300 -12.96 -11.61 12.74
C TRP A 300 -12.76 -10.98 11.37
N ALA A 301 -11.54 -10.49 11.15
CA ALA A 301 -11.07 -10.01 9.86
C ALA A 301 -9.65 -10.51 9.57
N PHE A 302 -9.29 -10.55 8.28
CA PHE A 302 -7.92 -10.79 7.80
C PHE A 302 -7.61 -9.89 6.62
N GLY A 303 -6.32 -9.58 6.44
CA GLY A 303 -5.81 -8.85 5.28
C GLY A 303 -4.55 -9.50 4.73
N LEU A 304 -4.45 -9.61 3.41
CA LEU A 304 -3.30 -10.17 2.71
C LEU A 304 -2.88 -9.33 1.50
N GLY A 305 -1.57 -9.34 1.21
CA GLY A 305 -1.01 -8.74 0.00
C GLY A 305 -1.11 -9.69 -1.19
N LEU A 306 -1.80 -9.29 -2.26
CA LEU A 306 -1.98 -10.16 -3.43
C LEU A 306 -0.68 -10.37 -4.20
N GLU A 307 0.17 -9.34 -4.34
CA GLU A 307 1.44 -9.44 -5.06
C GLU A 307 2.40 -10.42 -4.40
N ARG A 308 2.58 -10.35 -3.08
CA ARG A 308 3.49 -11.26 -2.34
C ARG A 308 3.10 -12.72 -2.56
N LEU A 309 1.81 -13.03 -2.43
CA LEU A 309 1.28 -14.37 -2.71
C LEU A 309 1.44 -14.76 -4.18
N ALA A 310 1.15 -13.84 -5.10
CA ALA A 310 1.25 -14.10 -6.53
C ALA A 310 2.71 -14.31 -6.96
N MET A 311 3.66 -13.54 -6.46
CA MET A 311 5.09 -13.74 -6.73
C MET A 311 5.53 -15.15 -6.37
N VAL A 312 5.09 -15.64 -5.21
CA VAL A 312 5.42 -16.99 -4.73
C VAL A 312 4.72 -18.07 -5.54
N LEU A 313 3.40 -17.99 -5.68
CA LEU A 313 2.59 -19.03 -6.31
C LEU A 313 2.81 -19.16 -7.81
N PHE A 314 3.06 -18.04 -8.49
CA PHE A 314 3.31 -18.00 -9.92
C PHE A 314 4.82 -17.96 -10.26
N SER A 315 5.69 -17.92 -9.26
CA SER A 315 7.15 -17.78 -9.42
C SER A 315 7.55 -16.53 -10.21
N ILE A 316 6.89 -15.40 -9.94
CA ILE A 316 7.18 -14.11 -10.57
C ILE A 316 8.29 -13.44 -9.76
N PRO A 317 9.47 -13.17 -10.35
CA PRO A 317 10.64 -12.74 -9.59
C PRO A 317 10.71 -11.26 -9.25
N ASP A 318 9.84 -10.44 -9.86
CA ASP A 318 9.90 -8.98 -9.75
C ASP A 318 8.48 -8.39 -9.80
N ILE A 319 8.13 -7.60 -8.78
CA ILE A 319 6.81 -7.00 -8.62
C ILE A 319 6.43 -6.07 -9.78
N ARG A 320 7.41 -5.46 -10.47
CA ARG A 320 7.18 -4.59 -11.62
C ARG A 320 6.54 -5.34 -12.80
N LEU A 321 6.74 -6.67 -12.88
CA LEU A 321 6.13 -7.50 -13.93
C LEU A 321 4.60 -7.49 -13.90
N PHE A 322 3.97 -7.29 -12.74
CA PHE A 322 2.51 -7.14 -12.68
C PHE A 322 2.02 -5.89 -13.41
N TRP A 323 2.87 -4.86 -13.55
CA TRP A 323 2.54 -3.58 -14.16
C TRP A 323 2.87 -3.51 -15.65
N THR A 324 3.56 -4.52 -16.19
CA THR A 324 3.89 -4.57 -17.61
C THR A 324 2.63 -4.64 -18.49
N THR A 325 2.73 -4.11 -19.69
CA THR A 325 1.72 -4.28 -20.75
C THR A 325 2.15 -5.30 -21.80
N ASP A 326 3.28 -6.00 -21.57
CA ASP A 326 3.81 -6.95 -22.52
C ASP A 326 2.91 -8.19 -22.65
N HIS A 327 2.50 -8.47 -23.87
CA HIS A 327 1.68 -9.63 -24.19
C HIS A 327 2.36 -10.97 -23.80
N ARG A 328 3.69 -11.05 -23.87
CA ARG A 328 4.46 -12.25 -23.47
C ARG A 328 4.32 -12.59 -21.99
N PHE A 329 4.07 -11.60 -21.14
CA PHE A 329 3.72 -11.82 -19.76
C PHE A 329 2.28 -12.33 -19.62
N HIS A 330 1.32 -11.58 -20.13
CA HIS A 330 -0.11 -11.86 -19.94
C HIS A 330 -0.57 -13.16 -20.58
N SER A 331 -0.02 -13.53 -21.74
CA SER A 331 -0.39 -14.78 -22.43
C SER A 331 -0.12 -16.05 -21.65
N GLN A 332 0.84 -16.02 -20.70
CA GLN A 332 1.15 -17.17 -19.86
C GLN A 332 0.04 -17.52 -18.86
N PHE A 333 -0.84 -16.58 -18.54
CA PHE A 333 -1.88 -16.71 -17.53
C PHE A 333 -3.30 -16.80 -18.12
N SER A 334 -3.41 -16.94 -19.45
CA SER A 334 -4.67 -16.94 -20.20
C SER A 334 -5.67 -18.03 -19.78
N HIS A 335 -5.18 -19.12 -19.18
CA HIS A 335 -6.03 -20.23 -18.70
C HIS A 335 -6.68 -19.99 -17.32
N GLY A 336 -6.41 -18.87 -16.66
CA GLY A 336 -7.03 -18.52 -15.38
C GLY A 336 -6.65 -19.45 -14.21
N GLN A 337 -5.46 -20.05 -14.26
CA GLN A 337 -4.93 -20.98 -13.26
C GLN A 337 -3.56 -20.52 -12.77
N ILE A 338 -3.16 -20.98 -11.58
CA ILE A 338 -1.79 -20.81 -11.09
C ILE A 338 -0.84 -21.53 -12.05
N THR A 339 0.01 -20.76 -12.71
CA THR A 339 0.98 -21.23 -13.70
C THR A 339 2.33 -20.64 -13.38
N THR A 340 3.38 -21.45 -13.34
CA THR A 340 4.75 -20.98 -13.13
C THR A 340 5.17 -20.05 -14.27
N PHE A 341 5.54 -18.82 -13.91
CA PHE A 341 6.04 -17.82 -14.85
C PHE A 341 7.33 -18.29 -15.49
N LYS A 342 7.42 -18.14 -16.81
CA LYS A 342 8.63 -18.42 -17.59
C LYS A 342 9.22 -17.11 -18.07
N PRO A 343 10.44 -16.75 -17.63
CA PRO A 343 11.10 -15.55 -18.13
C PRO A 343 11.25 -15.59 -19.64
N TYR A 344 10.79 -14.56 -20.32
CA TYR A 344 10.86 -14.46 -21.79
C TYR A 344 12.08 -13.68 -22.29
N SER A 345 12.71 -12.88 -21.40
CA SER A 345 13.96 -12.19 -21.69
C SER A 345 14.65 -11.77 -20.39
N ARG A 346 15.98 -11.67 -20.42
CA ARG A 346 16.80 -11.02 -19.38
C ARG A 346 17.67 -9.99 -20.08
N TYR A 347 17.39 -8.73 -19.85
CA TYR A 347 18.26 -7.65 -20.29
C TYR A 347 19.30 -7.35 -19.22
N PRO A 348 20.51 -6.93 -19.61
CA PRO A 348 21.58 -6.62 -18.64
C PRO A 348 21.17 -5.44 -17.77
N GLU A 349 21.58 -5.52 -16.52
CA GLU A 349 21.50 -4.41 -15.57
C GLU A 349 22.63 -3.41 -15.79
N CYS A 350 22.37 -2.16 -15.44
CA CYS A 350 23.36 -1.10 -15.41
C CYS A 350 23.25 -0.37 -14.07
N TYR A 351 24.30 -0.38 -13.27
CA TYR A 351 24.29 0.28 -11.97
C TYR A 351 25.10 1.57 -11.96
N LYS A 352 24.66 2.50 -11.12
CA LYS A 352 25.33 3.78 -10.83
C LYS A 352 25.33 4.00 -9.33
N ASP A 353 26.45 4.46 -8.81
CA ASP A 353 26.60 4.83 -7.42
C ASP A 353 26.42 6.34 -7.26
N MET A 354 25.77 6.76 -6.17
CA MET A 354 25.58 8.17 -5.83
C MET A 354 25.88 8.39 -4.35
N SER A 355 26.91 9.20 -4.08
CA SER A 355 27.33 9.56 -2.73
C SER A 355 27.04 11.02 -2.43
N PHE A 356 26.51 11.31 -1.25
CA PHE A 356 26.23 12.67 -0.81
C PHE A 356 26.31 12.83 0.70
N TRP A 357 26.58 14.06 1.13
CA TRP A 357 26.54 14.47 2.53
C TRP A 357 25.11 14.84 2.89
N LEU A 358 24.65 14.35 4.05
CA LEU A 358 23.32 14.71 4.58
C LEU A 358 23.30 16.18 5.03
N PRO A 359 22.12 16.84 5.00
CA PRO A 359 21.95 18.19 5.54
C PRO A 359 22.38 18.26 7.01
N VAL A 360 22.94 19.39 7.40
CA VAL A 360 23.33 19.61 8.80
C VAL A 360 22.08 19.61 9.69
N GLY A 361 22.07 18.75 10.73
CA GLY A 361 20.93 18.59 11.63
C GLY A 361 20.03 17.39 11.33
N SER A 362 20.31 16.63 10.30
CA SER A 362 19.71 15.31 10.09
C SER A 362 20.32 14.33 11.10
N LEU A 363 19.73 14.22 12.27
CA LEU A 363 20.03 13.10 13.18
C LEU A 363 19.45 11.84 12.52
N GLY A 364 20.28 10.82 12.34
CA GLY A 364 19.90 9.59 11.68
C GLY A 364 18.60 9.00 12.28
N SER A 365 17.55 8.95 11.49
CA SER A 365 16.43 8.08 11.78
C SER A 365 16.94 6.66 11.56
N LEU A 366 16.97 5.88 12.62
CA LEU A 366 17.16 4.44 12.57
C LEU A 366 16.20 3.82 11.53
N GLY A 367 16.79 2.98 10.73
CA GLY A 367 16.31 2.16 9.66
C GLY A 367 14.80 1.99 9.45
N SER A 368 14.45 1.93 8.18
CA SER A 368 13.17 1.43 7.71
C SER A 368 12.70 0.26 8.56
N LEU A 369 11.57 0.45 9.23
CA LEU A 369 10.82 -0.68 9.76
C LEU A 369 10.33 -1.49 8.54
N GLY A 370 11.12 -2.46 8.15
CA GLY A 370 10.67 -3.53 7.29
C GLY A 370 9.41 -4.12 7.90
N SER A 371 8.43 -4.38 7.04
CA SER A 371 7.17 -5.08 7.29
C SER A 371 6.59 -4.86 8.69
N LEU A 372 5.35 -4.40 8.76
CA LEU A 372 4.56 -4.36 9.99
C LEU A 372 4.47 -5.77 10.60
N GLY A 373 5.50 -6.14 11.35
CA GLY A 373 5.64 -7.37 12.09
C GLY A 373 6.41 -7.11 13.36
N ALA A 374 5.70 -7.23 14.49
CA ALA A 374 6.13 -7.53 15.83
C ALA A 374 7.19 -6.66 16.52
N GLY A 375 6.76 -5.96 17.55
CA GLY A 375 7.41 -5.90 18.86
C GLY A 375 8.64 -5.04 18.99
N ALA A 376 8.46 -3.77 19.36
CA ALA A 376 9.48 -3.04 20.07
C ALA A 376 8.91 -2.54 21.40
N GLU A 377 9.55 -3.01 22.46
CA GLU A 377 9.32 -2.59 23.84
C GLU A 377 9.50 -1.08 24.01
N GLY A 378 8.73 -0.51 24.93
CA GLY A 378 8.67 0.88 25.24
C GLY A 378 10.01 1.51 25.66
N GLY A 379 10.27 2.66 25.11
CA GLY A 379 11.28 3.60 25.57
C GLY A 379 10.77 5.01 25.35
N ASP A 380 10.36 5.66 26.47
CA ASP A 380 9.99 7.08 26.52
C ASP A 380 11.07 7.96 25.90
N ALA A 381 10.74 8.63 24.81
CA ALA A 381 11.42 9.85 24.39
C ALA A 381 10.42 10.80 23.77
N ALA A 382 9.72 11.56 24.63
CA ALA A 382 9.01 12.75 24.22
C ALA A 382 10.02 13.78 23.69
N ALA A 383 10.08 13.97 22.39
CA ALA A 383 10.76 15.08 21.76
C ALA A 383 9.70 16.09 21.28
N GLY A 384 9.50 17.12 22.10
CA GLY A 384 8.70 18.27 21.77
C GLY A 384 9.21 18.96 20.48
N VAL A 385 8.32 19.16 19.53
CA VAL A 385 8.55 19.97 18.35
C VAL A 385 8.50 21.44 18.78
N SER A 386 9.66 22.03 19.04
CA SER A 386 9.82 23.47 19.19
C SER A 386 9.88 24.12 17.79
N ALA A 387 8.87 24.89 17.46
CA ALA A 387 8.89 25.78 16.32
C ALA A 387 9.79 26.98 16.62
N ALA A 388 11.01 27.01 16.06
CA ALA A 388 11.82 28.22 15.93
C ALA A 388 12.85 28.08 14.81
N GLY A 389 12.65 28.84 13.73
CA GLY A 389 13.63 29.50 12.89
C GLY A 389 14.83 28.73 12.37
N GLY A 390 14.73 28.23 11.12
CA GLY A 390 15.82 27.67 10.36
C GLY A 390 15.43 26.31 9.75
N LYS A 391 14.93 26.32 8.49
CA LYS A 391 14.51 25.10 7.78
C LYS A 391 15.72 24.24 7.37
N GLY A 392 16.27 23.47 8.29
CA GLY A 392 17.01 22.27 7.93
C GLY A 392 16.00 21.17 7.60
N ARG A 393 15.83 20.80 6.33
CA ARG A 393 15.06 19.61 5.96
C ARG A 393 15.74 18.39 6.56
N VAL A 394 15.01 17.62 7.35
CA VAL A 394 15.48 16.30 7.83
C VAL A 394 15.47 15.36 6.61
N PHE A 395 16.58 14.67 6.38
CA PHE A 395 16.67 13.65 5.33
C PHE A 395 15.79 12.45 5.70
N HIS A 396 14.93 12.03 4.80
CA HIS A 396 14.17 10.79 4.91
C HIS A 396 14.40 9.93 3.66
N GLU A 397 14.64 8.65 3.86
CA GLU A 397 15.01 7.72 2.78
C GLU A 397 13.90 7.56 1.73
N ASN A 398 12.65 7.50 2.18
CA ASN A 398 11.50 7.41 1.26
C ASN A 398 11.35 8.66 0.37
N ASP A 399 11.79 9.85 0.83
CA ASP A 399 11.81 11.04 -0.03
C ASP A 399 12.86 10.90 -1.14
N TYR A 400 14.01 10.29 -0.82
CA TYR A 400 15.03 9.96 -1.80
C TYR A 400 14.53 8.92 -2.82
N PHE A 401 13.93 7.84 -2.35
CA PHE A 401 13.35 6.82 -3.24
C PHE A 401 12.23 7.38 -4.13
N GLU A 402 11.43 8.32 -3.62
CA GLU A 402 10.39 8.96 -4.42
C GLU A 402 10.98 9.82 -5.55
N ILE A 403 12.05 10.59 -5.30
CA ILE A 403 12.74 11.36 -6.35
C ILE A 403 13.31 10.41 -7.42
N VAL A 404 13.94 9.32 -7.01
CA VAL A 404 14.46 8.30 -7.94
C VAL A 404 13.32 7.72 -8.79
N ARG A 405 12.21 7.37 -8.15
CA ARG A 405 11.03 6.81 -8.80
C ARG A 405 10.36 7.78 -9.76
N GLU A 406 10.26 9.06 -9.41
CA GLU A 406 9.71 10.09 -10.28
C GLU A 406 10.55 10.33 -11.54
N VAL A 407 11.88 10.24 -11.44
CA VAL A 407 12.79 10.45 -12.56
C VAL A 407 12.91 9.19 -13.42
N ALA A 408 13.18 8.05 -12.80
CA ALA A 408 13.53 6.82 -13.50
C ALA A 408 12.34 5.87 -13.71
N GLY A 409 11.25 6.03 -12.95
CA GLY A 409 10.05 5.18 -13.05
C GLY A 409 10.40 3.70 -12.86
N ASP A 410 9.82 2.87 -13.71
CA ASP A 410 10.03 1.42 -13.68
C ASP A 410 11.39 0.98 -14.28
N LEU A 411 12.25 1.92 -14.71
CA LEU A 411 13.61 1.62 -15.16
C LEU A 411 14.58 1.36 -14.01
N VAL A 412 14.29 1.84 -12.81
CA VAL A 412 15.08 1.50 -11.62
C VAL A 412 14.54 0.20 -11.01
N GLU A 413 15.42 -0.78 -10.86
CA GLU A 413 15.09 -2.11 -10.32
C GLU A 413 15.29 -2.16 -8.81
N THR A 414 16.44 -1.66 -8.34
CA THR A 414 16.77 -1.60 -6.91
C THR A 414 17.53 -0.34 -6.57
N VAL A 415 17.36 0.14 -5.35
CA VAL A 415 18.19 1.17 -4.73
C VAL A 415 18.68 0.62 -3.40
N SER A 416 19.99 0.52 -3.23
CA SER A 416 20.57 -0.08 -2.04
C SER A 416 21.57 0.87 -1.39
N LEU A 417 21.50 1.04 -0.08
CA LEU A 417 22.53 1.73 0.69
C LEU A 417 23.77 0.81 0.73
N ILE A 418 24.89 1.27 0.14
CA ILE A 418 26.13 0.49 0.06
C ILE A 418 27.25 1.00 0.97
N ASP A 419 27.17 2.25 1.40
CA ASP A 419 28.15 2.84 2.34
C ASP A 419 27.50 3.95 3.18
N GLU A 420 27.84 3.99 4.45
CA GLU A 420 27.49 5.04 5.39
C GLU A 420 28.73 5.49 6.15
N PHE A 421 29.03 6.77 6.11
CA PHE A 421 30.25 7.32 6.68
C PHE A 421 29.97 8.57 7.51
N THR A 422 30.54 8.60 8.72
CA THR A 422 30.52 9.81 9.59
C THR A 422 31.91 10.42 9.64
N HIS A 423 32.05 11.67 9.23
CA HIS A 423 33.32 12.37 9.20
C HIS A 423 33.84 12.66 10.62
N PRO A 424 35.02 12.16 11.02
CA PRO A 424 35.46 12.16 12.44
C PRO A 424 35.69 13.55 13.02
N LYS A 425 35.95 14.57 12.21
CA LYS A 425 36.19 15.95 12.68
C LYS A 425 34.95 16.84 12.64
N THR A 426 34.09 16.64 11.66
CA THR A 426 32.91 17.51 11.44
C THR A 426 31.59 16.87 11.87
N ASN A 427 31.60 15.61 12.21
CA ASN A 427 30.44 14.78 12.53
C ASN A 427 29.34 14.80 11.43
N ARG A 428 29.70 15.18 10.19
CA ARG A 428 28.81 15.10 9.05
C ARG A 428 28.66 13.64 8.62
N GLN A 429 27.43 13.25 8.31
CA GLN A 429 27.13 11.93 7.78
C GLN A 429 27.02 12.00 6.25
N SER A 430 27.57 10.99 5.58
CA SER A 430 27.34 10.77 4.15
C SER A 430 26.81 9.37 3.92
N ARG A 431 26.01 9.23 2.88
CA ARG A 431 25.49 7.95 2.39
C ARG A 431 25.85 7.74 0.93
N CYS A 432 26.05 6.49 0.57
CA CYS A 432 26.26 6.07 -0.81
C CYS A 432 25.19 5.04 -1.17
N TYR A 433 24.40 5.36 -2.16
CA TYR A 433 23.39 4.47 -2.71
C TYR A 433 23.81 3.95 -4.07
N ARG A 434 23.57 2.66 -4.31
CA ARG A 434 23.63 2.04 -5.62
C ARG A 434 22.27 1.97 -6.23
N LEU A 435 22.11 2.56 -7.42
CA LEU A 435 20.90 2.49 -8.23
C LEU A 435 21.14 1.45 -9.34
N ASN A 436 20.32 0.45 -9.39
CA ASN A 436 20.36 -0.58 -10.43
C ASN A 436 19.26 -0.32 -11.45
N TYR A 437 19.67 -0.04 -12.70
CA TYR A 437 18.76 0.25 -13.80
C TYR A 437 18.58 -0.98 -14.68
N ARG A 438 17.35 -1.37 -14.94
CA ARG A 438 16.98 -2.44 -15.87
C ARG A 438 15.60 -2.21 -16.45
N HIS A 439 15.49 -2.27 -17.77
CA HIS A 439 14.20 -2.31 -18.45
C HIS A 439 13.78 -3.77 -18.66
N MET A 440 12.47 -4.06 -18.51
CA MET A 440 11.94 -5.41 -18.66
C MET A 440 11.89 -5.88 -20.11
N ASP A 441 11.82 -4.96 -21.09
CA ASP A 441 11.51 -5.26 -22.48
C ASP A 441 12.61 -4.89 -23.49
N ARG A 442 13.69 -4.22 -23.05
CA ARG A 442 14.82 -3.81 -23.89
C ARG A 442 16.10 -3.57 -23.10
N SER A 443 17.24 -3.53 -23.77
CA SER A 443 18.49 -3.02 -23.20
C SER A 443 18.42 -1.50 -23.04
N LEU A 444 19.04 -0.99 -21.98
CA LEU A 444 19.27 0.43 -21.76
C LEU A 444 20.62 0.83 -22.35
N SER A 445 20.74 2.02 -22.95
CA SER A 445 22.02 2.57 -23.36
C SER A 445 22.72 3.28 -22.18
N ASN A 446 24.04 3.39 -22.23
CA ASN A 446 24.78 4.13 -21.21
C ASN A 446 24.41 5.61 -21.18
N GLU A 447 24.13 6.21 -22.34
CA GLU A 447 23.73 7.62 -22.47
C GLU A 447 22.38 7.85 -21.78
N GLU A 448 21.43 6.94 -21.97
CA GLU A 448 20.11 7.00 -21.33
C GLU A 448 20.23 6.89 -19.80
N VAL A 449 21.00 5.93 -19.30
CA VAL A 449 21.21 5.74 -17.86
C VAL A 449 21.96 6.92 -17.25
N ASN A 450 22.97 7.48 -17.94
CA ASN A 450 23.68 8.66 -17.46
C ASN A 450 22.75 9.88 -17.35
N ALA A 451 21.90 10.11 -18.34
CA ALA A 451 20.93 11.23 -18.31
C ALA A 451 19.94 11.10 -17.14
N LEU A 452 19.44 9.89 -16.88
CA LEU A 452 18.59 9.62 -15.71
C LEU A 452 19.35 9.91 -14.40
N GLN A 453 20.59 9.41 -14.28
CA GLN A 453 21.40 9.60 -13.09
C GLN A 453 21.69 11.08 -12.81
N GLU A 454 22.02 11.87 -13.85
CA GLU A 454 22.25 13.31 -13.74
C GLU A 454 20.98 14.06 -13.25
N GLU A 455 19.82 13.70 -13.78
CA GLU A 455 18.57 14.33 -13.34
C GLU A 455 18.20 13.92 -11.91
N VAL A 456 18.42 12.66 -11.51
CA VAL A 456 18.26 12.22 -10.11
C VAL A 456 19.17 13.04 -9.19
N GLN A 457 20.47 13.16 -9.52
CA GLN A 457 21.42 13.94 -8.72
C GLN A 457 20.99 15.39 -8.56
N LYS A 458 20.59 16.03 -9.65
CA LYS A 458 20.13 17.41 -9.64
C LYS A 458 18.92 17.61 -8.75
N ARG A 459 17.90 16.74 -8.85
CA ARG A 459 16.69 16.82 -8.04
C ARG A 459 16.97 16.55 -6.57
N VAL A 460 17.78 15.55 -6.26
CA VAL A 460 18.16 15.20 -4.88
C VAL A 460 18.84 16.38 -4.18
N VAL A 461 19.78 17.05 -4.88
CA VAL A 461 20.43 18.27 -4.36
C VAL A 461 19.41 19.39 -4.13
N GLN A 462 18.54 19.65 -5.12
CA GLN A 462 17.58 20.75 -5.06
C GLN A 462 16.47 20.56 -4.02
N GLU A 463 15.95 19.33 -3.91
CA GLU A 463 14.78 19.04 -3.11
C GLU A 463 15.11 18.60 -1.68
N MET A 464 16.24 17.91 -1.50
CA MET A 464 16.65 17.39 -0.18
C MET A 464 17.76 18.21 0.49
N GLY A 465 18.40 19.15 -0.23
CA GLY A 465 19.45 19.99 0.32
C GLY A 465 20.73 19.22 0.68
N VAL A 466 20.98 18.08 0.05
CA VAL A 466 22.22 17.30 0.20
C VAL A 466 23.35 17.91 -0.62
N GLU A 467 24.57 17.55 -0.29
CA GLU A 467 25.79 17.98 -1.03
C GLU A 467 26.46 16.74 -1.60
N MET A 468 26.65 16.71 -2.94
CA MET A 468 27.31 15.57 -3.59
C MET A 468 28.75 15.40 -3.09
N ARG A 469 29.18 14.14 -2.97
CA ARG A 469 30.52 13.75 -2.50
C ARG A 469 31.33 13.15 -3.64
#